data_dcfc0b195a292a067651face20ef7ee6
#
_entry.id   dcfc0b195a292a067651face20ef7ee6
#
_cell.length_a   1.000
_cell.length_b   1.000
_cell.length_c   1.000
_cell.angle_alpha   90.00
_cell.angle_beta   90.00
_cell.angle_gamma   90.00
#
_symmetry.space_group_name_H-M   'P 1'
#
loop_
_entity.id
_entity.type
_entity.pdbx_description
1 polymer ?
#
loop_
_entity_poly.entity_id
_entity_poly.type
_entity_poly.pdbx_seq_one_letter_code
_entity_poly.pdbx_strand_id
1 'polypeptide(L)'
;MWAEALDALFEKLAKKTDIGRIKAIGGAGQQHASVRLKSSDAFKALANAPKGKLADTVKVFLSRRQSPVWLDTSTSAECAEIENAVGVQNILLKTGSAQTERFTGAQIRKIAKEEAGIYAATKRIHLNSSFMTSLLCNEDMTVDFCDAAGMNLLNVGGGNWDEEMLRATANGLIAKLPKVAKAMSVAGKIGSYFCRHYGFRPDTRVVAFTGDNPSSLVGCGASSGGNAVISLGTSDTLFCANKNYAPIEGAHVFGNPAGKYMNLMCFRNGALAREKLAGQLGVGWDIFDNAFENYSPDGLNDIILPFYLDEISPKIKSGGIKVFIGKSLSATETIRLFIEGQIFNMKLQAESMKAEIGNILITGGASKSGAMAQCISNVFNGKIYILKNASNSSALGGAMIAARACGGIPLAELENRLLQRKLVAVPNKNAAAFYREKIKIFAQKRQNLISSIT
;
A
#
# COMPACT_ATOMS: atom_id res chain seq x y z
N MET A 1 -1.95 -15.68 16.60
CA MET A 1 -2.59 -14.37 16.34
C MET A 1 -3.45 -14.37 15.05
N TRP A 2 -2.93 -14.48 13.80
CA TRP A 2 -3.79 -14.43 12.59
C TRP A 2 -4.78 -15.59 12.48
N ALA A 3 -4.36 -16.83 12.76
CA ALA A 3 -5.26 -17.99 12.78
C ALA A 3 -6.34 -17.89 13.88
N GLU A 4 -5.99 -17.38 15.06
CA GLU A 4 -6.93 -17.09 16.14
C GLU A 4 -7.94 -16.01 15.72
N ALA A 5 -7.48 -14.98 15.00
CA ALA A 5 -8.36 -13.94 14.49
C ALA A 5 -9.40 -14.46 13.49
N LEU A 6 -9.06 -15.48 12.68
CA LEU A 6 -10.03 -16.15 11.80
C LEU A 6 -11.13 -16.87 12.59
N ASP A 7 -10.74 -17.67 13.58
CA ASP A 7 -11.73 -18.37 14.43
C ASP A 7 -12.66 -17.35 15.11
N ALA A 8 -12.09 -16.31 15.72
CA ALA A 8 -12.86 -15.25 16.39
C ALA A 8 -13.77 -14.47 15.41
N LEU A 9 -13.30 -14.22 14.17
CA LEU A 9 -14.08 -13.55 13.14
C LEU A 9 -15.31 -14.38 12.76
N PHE A 10 -15.11 -15.67 12.47
CA PHE A 10 -16.20 -16.53 12.01
C PHE A 10 -17.18 -16.87 13.13
N GLU A 11 -16.73 -16.96 14.37
CA GLU A 11 -17.63 -17.05 15.53
C GLU A 11 -18.57 -15.83 15.64
N LYS A 12 -18.00 -14.63 15.46
CA LYS A 12 -18.79 -13.39 15.47
C LYS A 12 -19.72 -13.30 14.26
N LEU A 13 -19.24 -13.71 13.08
CA LEU A 13 -20.00 -13.65 11.85
C LEU A 13 -21.20 -14.60 11.87
N ALA A 14 -21.00 -15.82 12.37
CA ALA A 14 -22.08 -16.82 12.51
C ALA A 14 -23.23 -16.37 13.41
N LYS A 15 -22.98 -15.46 14.36
CA LYS A 15 -24.01 -14.84 15.19
C LYS A 15 -24.80 -13.73 14.48
N LYS A 16 -24.27 -13.20 13.36
CA LYS A 16 -24.84 -12.02 12.68
C LYS A 16 -25.49 -12.34 11.34
N THR A 17 -25.09 -13.45 10.71
CA THR A 17 -25.59 -13.82 9.38
C THR A 17 -25.57 -15.35 9.21
N ASP A 18 -26.40 -15.83 8.29
CA ASP A 18 -26.36 -17.22 7.83
C ASP A 18 -25.11 -17.44 6.96
N ILE A 19 -24.11 -18.09 7.54
CA ILE A 19 -22.83 -18.42 6.90
C ILE A 19 -23.04 -19.28 5.63
N GLY A 20 -24.06 -20.15 5.61
CA GLY A 20 -24.39 -20.99 4.45
C GLY A 20 -24.77 -20.20 3.19
N ARG A 21 -25.11 -18.90 3.32
CA ARG A 21 -25.40 -18.02 2.19
C ARG A 21 -24.15 -17.43 1.53
N ILE A 22 -22.97 -17.53 2.19
CA ILE A 22 -21.72 -16.98 1.65
C ILE A 22 -21.25 -17.86 0.50
N LYS A 23 -21.13 -17.27 -0.69
CA LYS A 23 -20.72 -17.97 -1.93
C LYS A 23 -19.24 -17.85 -2.21
N ALA A 24 -18.61 -16.77 -1.75
CA ALA A 24 -17.20 -16.52 -1.97
C ALA A 24 -16.58 -15.72 -0.84
N ILE A 25 -15.29 -15.95 -0.59
CA ILE A 25 -14.48 -15.23 0.38
C ILE A 25 -13.27 -14.65 -0.35
N GLY A 26 -13.03 -13.37 -0.15
CA GLY A 26 -11.81 -12.68 -0.51
C GLY A 26 -11.34 -11.85 0.67
N GLY A 27 -10.08 -11.49 0.69
CA GLY A 27 -9.52 -10.71 1.78
C GLY A 27 -8.18 -10.10 1.46
N ALA A 28 -7.60 -9.48 2.46
CA ALA A 28 -6.32 -8.84 2.37
C ALA A 28 -5.41 -9.24 3.54
N GLY A 29 -4.12 -9.37 3.25
CA GLY A 29 -3.08 -9.54 4.25
C GLY A 29 -2.25 -8.27 4.41
N GLN A 30 -1.71 -8.08 5.60
CA GLN A 30 -0.71 -7.04 5.85
C GLN A 30 0.49 -7.28 4.92
N GLN A 31 0.80 -6.32 4.05
CA GLN A 31 1.93 -6.45 3.12
C GLN A 31 3.25 -6.69 3.86
N HIS A 32 4.17 -7.39 3.20
CA HIS A 32 5.52 -7.75 3.65
C HIS A 32 5.59 -8.75 4.82
N ALA A 33 4.52 -8.94 5.58
CA ALA A 33 4.49 -9.94 6.65
C ALA A 33 4.55 -11.36 6.09
N SER A 34 5.41 -12.22 6.67
CA SER A 34 5.62 -13.57 6.13
C SER A 34 5.66 -14.65 7.20
N VAL A 35 5.09 -15.82 6.87
CA VAL A 35 5.00 -17.01 7.73
C VAL A 35 5.89 -18.10 7.17
N ARG A 36 6.65 -18.77 8.04
CA ARG A 36 7.59 -19.83 7.70
C ARG A 36 7.15 -21.16 8.29
N LEU A 37 7.02 -22.18 7.45
CA LEU A 37 6.53 -23.50 7.82
C LEU A 37 7.58 -24.58 7.55
N LYS A 38 7.65 -25.56 8.46
CA LYS A 38 8.45 -26.78 8.30
C LYS A 38 7.89 -27.75 7.27
N SER A 39 6.55 -27.71 7.06
CA SER A 39 5.82 -28.51 6.09
C SER A 39 4.54 -27.82 5.68
N SER A 40 4.13 -28.01 4.42
CA SER A 40 2.79 -27.64 3.92
C SER A 40 1.66 -28.53 4.49
N ASP A 41 2.00 -29.66 5.13
CA ASP A 41 1.00 -30.52 5.81
C ASP A 41 0.28 -29.80 6.93
N ALA A 42 0.82 -28.67 7.41
CA ALA A 42 0.15 -27.75 8.32
C ALA A 42 -1.30 -27.46 7.90
N PHE A 43 -1.52 -27.23 6.63
CA PHE A 43 -2.85 -26.87 6.11
C PHE A 43 -3.76 -28.09 6.04
N LYS A 44 -3.25 -29.26 5.65
CA LYS A 44 -4.02 -30.51 5.64
C LYS A 44 -4.43 -30.93 7.05
N ALA A 45 -3.55 -30.74 8.04
CA ALA A 45 -3.84 -31.03 9.44
C ALA A 45 -5.04 -30.24 9.98
N LEU A 46 -5.32 -29.05 9.44
CA LEU A 46 -6.48 -28.24 9.81
C LEU A 46 -7.80 -28.94 9.51
N ALA A 47 -7.85 -29.81 8.50
CA ALA A 47 -9.07 -30.57 8.17
C ALA A 47 -9.62 -31.34 9.37
N ASN A 48 -8.78 -31.76 10.31
CA ASN A 48 -9.14 -32.51 11.49
C ASN A 48 -9.04 -31.69 12.80
N ALA A 49 -8.72 -30.41 12.72
CA ALA A 49 -8.57 -29.57 13.91
C ALA A 49 -9.89 -29.43 14.68
N PRO A 50 -9.87 -29.40 16.03
CA PRO A 50 -11.02 -29.05 16.86
C PRO A 50 -11.43 -27.58 16.63
N LYS A 51 -12.71 -27.26 16.90
CA LYS A 51 -13.21 -25.88 16.80
C LYS A 51 -12.40 -24.89 17.66
N GLY A 52 -12.06 -23.75 17.10
CA GLY A 52 -11.30 -22.69 17.78
C GLY A 52 -9.81 -23.04 18.00
N LYS A 53 -9.28 -24.09 17.34
CA LYS A 53 -7.91 -24.56 17.52
C LYS A 53 -7.04 -24.46 16.27
N LEU A 54 -7.39 -23.59 15.33
CA LEU A 54 -6.56 -23.33 14.13
C LEU A 54 -5.12 -22.97 14.51
N ALA A 55 -4.95 -22.03 15.42
CA ALA A 55 -3.63 -21.56 15.84
C ALA A 55 -2.81 -22.68 16.50
N ASP A 56 -3.42 -23.47 17.38
CA ASP A 56 -2.75 -24.59 18.05
C ASP A 56 -2.30 -25.66 17.06
N THR A 57 -3.13 -25.95 16.05
CA THR A 57 -2.82 -26.91 15.00
C THR A 57 -1.67 -26.44 14.13
N VAL A 58 -1.66 -25.14 13.73
CA VAL A 58 -0.61 -24.61 12.84
C VAL A 58 0.71 -24.39 13.56
N LYS A 59 0.70 -23.96 14.83
CA LYS A 59 1.92 -23.56 15.55
C LYS A 59 3.01 -24.62 15.61
N VAL A 60 2.66 -25.90 15.60
CA VAL A 60 3.63 -27.01 15.63
C VAL A 60 4.42 -27.13 14.33
N PHE A 61 3.88 -26.61 13.23
CA PHE A 61 4.51 -26.61 11.91
C PHE A 61 5.33 -25.35 11.65
N LEU A 62 5.28 -24.33 12.50
CA LEU A 62 6.08 -23.12 12.31
C LEU A 62 7.57 -23.44 12.49
N SER A 63 8.38 -23.07 11.50
CA SER A 63 9.84 -23.07 11.64
C SER A 63 10.34 -21.86 12.44
N ARG A 64 9.60 -20.74 12.38
CA ARG A 64 9.85 -19.51 13.15
C ARG A 64 8.56 -19.00 13.76
N ARG A 65 8.57 -18.75 15.06
CA ARG A 65 7.36 -18.34 15.81
C ARG A 65 6.91 -16.91 15.49
N GLN A 66 7.86 -16.01 15.31
CA GLN A 66 7.59 -14.60 15.04
C GLN A 66 7.76 -14.30 13.55
N SER A 67 6.78 -13.64 12.97
CA SER A 67 6.83 -13.16 11.59
C SER A 67 7.36 -11.74 11.56
N PRO A 68 8.32 -11.40 10.67
CA PRO A 68 8.63 -10.02 10.37
C PRO A 68 7.39 -9.30 9.85
N VAL A 69 7.25 -8.03 10.16
CA VAL A 69 6.14 -7.18 9.73
C VAL A 69 6.70 -5.90 9.09
N TRP A 70 5.85 -5.13 8.41
CA TRP A 70 6.24 -3.92 7.68
C TRP A 70 6.97 -2.85 8.51
N LEU A 71 6.85 -2.87 9.84
CA LEU A 71 7.55 -1.97 10.76
C LEU A 71 9.01 -2.38 11.01
N ASP A 72 9.41 -3.58 10.61
CA ASP A 72 10.76 -4.09 10.83
C ASP A 72 11.73 -3.44 9.85
N THR A 73 12.63 -2.62 10.36
CA THR A 73 13.67 -1.89 9.61
C THR A 73 15.07 -2.44 9.88
N SER A 74 15.18 -3.68 10.39
CA SER A 74 16.44 -4.25 10.87
C SER A 74 17.32 -4.88 9.79
N THR A 75 17.03 -4.68 8.50
CA THR A 75 17.68 -5.37 7.37
C THR A 75 18.44 -4.44 6.42
N SER A 76 18.96 -3.32 6.92
CA SER A 76 19.72 -2.36 6.10
C SER A 76 20.97 -3.00 5.47
N ALA A 77 21.68 -3.87 6.23
CA ALA A 77 22.83 -4.60 5.71
C ALA A 77 22.46 -5.56 4.58
N GLU A 78 21.37 -6.30 4.73
CA GLU A 78 20.86 -7.24 3.73
C GLU A 78 20.37 -6.53 2.46
N CYS A 79 19.76 -5.34 2.61
CA CYS A 79 19.43 -4.48 1.46
C CYS A 79 20.70 -4.11 0.67
N ALA A 80 21.73 -3.62 1.34
CA ALA A 80 23.02 -3.27 0.70
C ALA A 80 23.69 -4.48 0.03
N GLU A 81 23.63 -5.65 0.65
CA GLU A 81 24.19 -6.88 0.08
C GLU A 81 23.45 -7.31 -1.20
N ILE A 82 22.12 -7.20 -1.24
CA ILE A 82 21.32 -7.51 -2.43
C ILE A 82 21.58 -6.44 -3.52
N GLU A 83 21.67 -5.17 -3.15
CA GLU A 83 21.98 -4.07 -4.07
C GLU A 83 23.37 -4.25 -4.71
N ASN A 84 24.38 -4.66 -3.94
CA ASN A 84 25.71 -4.94 -4.44
C ASN A 84 25.74 -6.15 -5.40
N ALA A 85 24.89 -7.15 -5.17
CA ALA A 85 24.84 -8.35 -5.99
C ALA A 85 24.08 -8.16 -7.32
N VAL A 86 23.03 -7.33 -7.34
CA VAL A 86 22.11 -7.20 -8.50
C VAL A 86 22.22 -5.83 -9.17
N GLY A 87 22.57 -4.78 -8.42
CA GLY A 87 22.59 -3.41 -8.85
C GLY A 87 21.25 -2.70 -8.62
N VAL A 88 21.31 -1.48 -8.04
CA VAL A 88 20.14 -0.69 -7.62
C VAL A 88 19.14 -0.50 -8.75
N GLN A 89 19.61 -0.10 -9.94
CA GLN A 89 18.73 0.14 -11.10
C GLN A 89 18.10 -1.15 -11.64
N ASN A 90 18.83 -2.26 -11.65
CA ASN A 90 18.28 -3.54 -12.08
C ASN A 90 17.17 -4.01 -11.13
N ILE A 91 17.36 -3.87 -9.83
CA ILE A 91 16.35 -4.19 -8.83
C ILE A 91 15.09 -3.36 -9.10
N LEU A 92 15.23 -2.04 -9.21
CA LEU A 92 14.13 -1.13 -9.46
C LEU A 92 13.35 -1.50 -10.74
N LEU A 93 14.06 -1.73 -11.84
CA LEU A 93 13.44 -2.06 -13.13
C LEU A 93 12.76 -3.43 -13.14
N LYS A 94 13.30 -4.43 -12.42
CA LYS A 94 12.71 -5.77 -12.35
C LYS A 94 11.54 -5.84 -11.39
N THR A 95 11.71 -5.30 -10.18
CA THR A 95 10.77 -5.53 -9.08
C THR A 95 9.78 -4.38 -8.86
N GLY A 96 9.93 -3.27 -9.57
CA GLY A 96 9.09 -2.09 -9.40
C GLY A 96 9.40 -1.25 -8.17
N SER A 97 10.43 -1.61 -7.41
CA SER A 97 10.78 -0.95 -6.14
C SER A 97 12.28 -1.04 -5.88
N ALA A 98 12.89 0.02 -5.37
CA ALA A 98 14.21 -0.05 -4.76
C ALA A 98 14.17 -0.94 -3.50
N GLN A 99 15.34 -1.40 -3.02
CA GLN A 99 15.42 -2.14 -1.76
C GLN A 99 14.88 -1.30 -0.60
N THR A 100 14.19 -1.98 0.28
CA THR A 100 13.66 -1.38 1.52
C THR A 100 13.66 -2.45 2.61
N GLU A 101 14.07 -2.08 3.80
CA GLU A 101 14.30 -2.99 4.93
C GLU A 101 13.06 -3.83 5.28
N ARG A 102 11.87 -3.26 5.13
CA ARG A 102 10.60 -3.95 5.42
C ARG A 102 10.22 -5.03 4.41
N PHE A 103 10.85 -5.06 3.23
CA PHE A 103 10.48 -6.02 2.20
C PHE A 103 10.87 -7.45 2.57
N THR A 104 10.00 -8.38 2.18
CA THR A 104 10.14 -9.80 2.52
C THR A 104 11.45 -10.41 2.04
N GLY A 105 11.98 -9.97 0.89
CA GLY A 105 13.27 -10.43 0.37
C GLY A 105 14.41 -10.16 1.34
N ALA A 106 14.59 -8.92 1.78
CA ALA A 106 15.62 -8.55 2.75
C ALA A 106 15.45 -9.30 4.09
N GLN A 107 14.22 -9.45 4.56
CA GLN A 107 13.89 -10.22 5.77
C GLN A 107 14.24 -11.72 5.62
N ILE A 108 14.01 -12.32 4.44
CA ILE A 108 14.42 -13.70 4.17
C ILE A 108 15.93 -13.83 4.18
N ARG A 109 16.67 -12.89 3.55
CA ARG A 109 18.13 -12.90 3.55
C ARG A 109 18.70 -12.85 4.96
N LYS A 110 18.19 -11.95 5.81
CA LYS A 110 18.61 -11.87 7.22
C LYS A 110 18.43 -13.19 7.94
N ILE A 111 17.26 -13.80 7.84
CA ILE A 111 16.97 -15.08 8.51
C ILE A 111 17.84 -16.22 7.93
N ALA A 112 18.11 -16.22 6.63
CA ALA A 112 18.99 -17.22 6.02
C ALA A 112 20.44 -17.12 6.54
N LYS A 113 20.90 -15.91 6.90
CA LYS A 113 22.24 -15.65 7.45
C LYS A 113 22.30 -15.88 8.96
N GLU A 114 21.43 -15.22 9.71
CA GLU A 114 21.52 -15.18 11.17
C GLU A 114 20.84 -16.38 11.84
N GLU A 115 19.80 -16.95 11.20
CA GLU A 115 19.03 -18.07 11.70
C GLU A 115 19.09 -19.26 10.71
N ALA A 116 20.30 -19.64 10.23
CA ALA A 116 20.50 -20.61 9.16
C ALA A 116 19.80 -21.96 9.41
N GLY A 117 19.74 -22.43 10.67
CA GLY A 117 19.02 -23.65 11.07
C GLY A 117 17.51 -23.51 10.86
N ILE A 118 16.94 -22.33 11.14
CA ILE A 118 15.53 -22.03 10.89
C ILE A 118 15.26 -21.99 9.39
N TYR A 119 16.13 -21.32 8.62
CA TYR A 119 15.99 -21.27 7.17
C TYR A 119 16.07 -22.67 6.53
N ALA A 120 17.01 -23.50 6.96
CA ALA A 120 17.14 -24.87 6.49
C ALA A 120 15.91 -25.73 6.81
N ALA A 121 15.35 -25.60 8.01
CA ALA A 121 14.12 -26.27 8.44
C ALA A 121 12.86 -25.77 7.76
N THR A 122 12.89 -24.56 7.16
CA THR A 122 11.74 -23.98 6.46
C THR A 122 11.55 -24.65 5.10
N LYS A 123 10.38 -25.22 4.85
CA LYS A 123 9.99 -25.79 3.55
C LYS A 123 9.05 -24.90 2.76
N ARG A 124 8.32 -24.01 3.43
CA ARG A 124 7.39 -23.07 2.79
C ARG A 124 7.44 -21.70 3.46
N ILE A 125 7.45 -20.65 2.63
CA ILE A 125 7.37 -19.26 3.05
C ILE A 125 6.15 -18.64 2.38
N HIS A 126 5.15 -18.27 3.15
CA HIS A 126 3.96 -17.55 2.70
C HIS A 126 4.03 -16.08 3.09
N LEU A 127 3.46 -15.21 2.26
CA LEU A 127 2.97 -13.92 2.76
C LEU A 127 1.75 -14.13 3.65
N ASN A 128 1.42 -13.13 4.47
CA ASN A 128 0.21 -13.18 5.30
C ASN A 128 -1.04 -13.48 4.46
N SER A 129 -1.19 -12.84 3.30
CA SER A 129 -2.30 -13.05 2.37
C SER A 129 -2.43 -14.50 1.91
N SER A 130 -1.36 -15.08 1.38
CA SER A 130 -1.36 -16.46 0.90
C SER A 130 -1.44 -17.48 2.04
N PHE A 131 -0.92 -17.17 3.22
CA PHE A 131 -1.11 -17.98 4.41
C PHE A 131 -2.58 -18.05 4.83
N MET A 132 -3.28 -16.90 4.87
CA MET A 132 -4.71 -16.85 5.18
C MET A 132 -5.55 -17.59 4.14
N THR A 133 -5.23 -17.45 2.85
CA THR A 133 -5.85 -18.23 1.78
C THR A 133 -5.66 -19.73 2.00
N SER A 134 -4.45 -20.15 2.35
CA SER A 134 -4.11 -21.57 2.59
C SER A 134 -4.82 -22.13 3.82
N LEU A 135 -4.94 -21.34 4.90
CA LEU A 135 -5.75 -21.72 6.07
C LEU A 135 -7.20 -21.97 5.66
N LEU A 136 -7.80 -21.04 4.91
CA LEU A 136 -9.20 -21.12 4.48
C LEU A 136 -9.47 -22.31 3.57
N CYS A 137 -8.52 -22.69 2.71
CA CYS A 137 -8.66 -23.84 1.82
C CYS A 137 -8.29 -25.19 2.47
N ASN A 138 -7.64 -25.18 3.64
CA ASN A 138 -6.95 -26.35 4.23
C ASN A 138 -5.91 -26.98 3.27
N GLU A 139 -5.27 -26.14 2.43
CA GLU A 139 -4.33 -26.58 1.39
C GLU A 139 -3.26 -25.51 1.16
N ASP A 140 -2.07 -25.93 0.66
CA ASP A 140 -0.96 -25.04 0.32
C ASP A 140 -1.28 -24.28 -0.98
N MET A 141 -1.68 -23.01 -0.85
CA MET A 141 -2.16 -22.19 -1.95
C MET A 141 -1.08 -21.30 -2.56
N THR A 142 -1.36 -20.79 -3.73
CA THR A 142 -0.54 -19.82 -4.46
C THR A 142 -0.54 -18.45 -3.75
N VAL A 143 0.46 -17.62 -4.08
CA VAL A 143 0.47 -16.20 -3.68
C VAL A 143 -0.09 -15.33 -4.81
N ASP A 144 -0.88 -14.35 -4.47
CA ASP A 144 -1.42 -13.36 -5.41
C ASP A 144 -0.29 -12.49 -6.00
N PHE A 145 -0.36 -12.24 -7.32
CA PHE A 145 0.61 -11.42 -8.04
C PHE A 145 0.80 -10.02 -7.44
N CYS A 146 -0.30 -9.38 -7.03
CA CYS A 146 -0.24 -8.01 -6.55
C CYS A 146 0.49 -7.90 -5.21
N ASP A 147 0.31 -8.91 -4.33
CA ASP A 147 1.03 -8.96 -3.05
C ASP A 147 2.45 -9.51 -3.19
N ALA A 148 2.67 -10.48 -4.08
CA ALA A 148 3.99 -11.01 -4.38
C ALA A 148 4.97 -9.92 -4.88
N ALA A 149 4.47 -8.93 -5.61
CA ALA A 149 5.24 -7.76 -6.03
C ALA A 149 5.85 -7.00 -4.84
N GLY A 150 5.17 -6.99 -3.69
CA GLY A 150 5.65 -6.39 -2.45
C GLY A 150 6.77 -7.18 -1.73
N MET A 151 7.18 -8.33 -2.25
CA MET A 151 8.31 -9.08 -1.69
C MET A 151 9.67 -8.58 -2.19
N ASN A 152 9.70 -7.79 -3.26
CA ASN A 152 10.92 -7.36 -3.97
C ASN A 152 11.73 -8.56 -4.56
N LEU A 153 11.02 -9.63 -4.89
CA LEU A 153 11.55 -10.87 -5.46
C LEU A 153 10.92 -11.23 -6.81
N LEU A 154 9.85 -10.53 -7.16
CA LEU A 154 9.07 -10.77 -8.38
C LEU A 154 9.56 -9.87 -9.50
N ASN A 155 9.72 -10.42 -10.71
CA ASN A 155 9.79 -9.63 -11.93
C ASN A 155 8.37 -9.15 -12.25
N VAL A 156 8.06 -7.91 -11.90
CA VAL A 156 6.70 -7.36 -12.02
C VAL A 156 6.24 -7.28 -13.48
N GLY A 157 7.15 -6.96 -14.40
CA GLY A 157 6.85 -6.94 -15.83
C GLY A 157 6.58 -8.34 -16.41
N GLY A 158 7.31 -9.35 -15.93
CA GLY A 158 7.20 -10.75 -16.37
C GLY A 158 6.17 -11.58 -15.61
N GLY A 159 5.72 -11.15 -14.45
CA GLY A 159 4.70 -11.83 -13.65
C GLY A 159 5.16 -13.10 -12.91
N ASN A 160 6.46 -13.34 -12.80
CA ASN A 160 7.06 -14.51 -12.17
C ASN A 160 8.20 -14.11 -11.23
N TRP A 161 8.63 -15.04 -10.38
CA TRP A 161 9.82 -14.86 -9.54
C TRP A 161 11.04 -14.54 -10.40
N ASP A 162 11.84 -13.55 -9.99
CA ASP A 162 13.09 -13.18 -10.66
C ASP A 162 14.24 -14.04 -10.11
N GLU A 163 14.87 -14.83 -10.98
CA GLU A 163 15.91 -15.76 -10.57
C GLU A 163 17.15 -15.08 -9.97
N GLU A 164 17.52 -13.91 -10.48
CA GLU A 164 18.68 -13.17 -9.98
C GLU A 164 18.39 -12.62 -8.59
N MET A 165 17.19 -12.06 -8.36
CA MET A 165 16.75 -11.62 -7.05
C MET A 165 16.69 -12.78 -6.05
N LEU A 166 16.19 -13.94 -6.47
CA LEU A 166 16.14 -15.13 -5.62
C LEU A 166 17.54 -15.59 -5.21
N ARG A 167 18.47 -15.68 -6.15
CA ARG A 167 19.87 -16.08 -5.88
C ARG A 167 20.58 -15.09 -4.95
N ALA A 168 20.40 -13.79 -5.20
CA ALA A 168 20.96 -12.74 -4.35
C ALA A 168 20.37 -12.76 -2.93
N THR A 169 19.15 -13.26 -2.76
CA THR A 169 18.47 -13.30 -1.46
C THR A 169 18.88 -14.50 -0.62
N ALA A 170 18.70 -15.74 -1.13
CA ALA A 170 19.08 -16.94 -0.37
C ALA A 170 19.11 -18.19 -1.26
N ASN A 171 20.01 -19.13 -0.94
CA ASN A 171 20.13 -20.39 -1.66
C ASN A 171 18.85 -21.25 -1.57
N GLY A 172 18.41 -21.79 -2.70
CA GLY A 172 17.27 -22.69 -2.78
C GLY A 172 15.93 -22.02 -2.49
N LEU A 173 15.84 -20.68 -2.51
CA LEU A 173 14.66 -19.93 -2.13
C LEU A 173 13.43 -20.25 -3.00
N ILE A 174 13.62 -20.47 -4.30
CA ILE A 174 12.50 -20.79 -5.22
C ILE A 174 11.68 -22.02 -4.78
N ALA A 175 12.33 -23.04 -4.23
CA ALA A 175 11.64 -24.24 -3.74
C ALA A 175 10.78 -23.99 -2.48
N LYS A 176 11.03 -22.88 -1.78
CA LYS A 176 10.33 -22.51 -0.56
C LYS A 176 9.17 -21.53 -0.82
N LEU A 177 9.11 -20.89 -1.98
CA LEU A 177 8.07 -19.94 -2.34
C LEU A 177 6.88 -20.65 -3.01
N PRO A 178 5.62 -20.21 -2.75
CA PRO A 178 4.47 -20.66 -3.50
C PRO A 178 4.54 -20.15 -4.95
N LYS A 179 3.80 -20.81 -5.86
CA LYS A 179 3.64 -20.30 -7.23
C LYS A 179 2.85 -18.99 -7.20
N VAL A 180 3.17 -18.09 -8.12
CA VAL A 180 2.44 -16.82 -8.29
C VAL A 180 1.15 -17.08 -9.07
N ALA A 181 0.04 -16.63 -8.52
CA ALA A 181 -1.26 -16.66 -9.19
C ALA A 181 -1.57 -15.29 -9.82
N LYS A 182 -2.35 -15.31 -10.91
CA LYS A 182 -2.91 -14.08 -11.47
C LYS A 182 -3.81 -13.40 -10.43
N ALA A 183 -3.86 -12.07 -10.47
CA ALA A 183 -4.79 -11.31 -9.65
C ALA A 183 -6.24 -11.80 -9.81
N MET A 184 -7.02 -11.74 -8.74
CA MET A 184 -8.41 -12.21 -8.68
C MET A 184 -8.61 -13.70 -9.01
N SER A 185 -7.58 -14.54 -8.89
CA SER A 185 -7.72 -15.97 -9.13
C SER A 185 -8.52 -16.65 -8.00
N VAL A 186 -9.45 -17.53 -8.36
CA VAL A 186 -10.03 -18.45 -7.41
C VAL A 186 -8.94 -19.44 -6.98
N ALA A 187 -8.56 -19.41 -5.72
CA ALA A 187 -7.54 -20.28 -5.14
C ALA A 187 -8.07 -21.71 -4.95
N GLY A 188 -9.29 -21.83 -4.40
CA GLY A 188 -9.88 -23.12 -4.11
C GLY A 188 -11.29 -23.00 -3.54
N LYS A 189 -11.71 -24.02 -2.85
CA LYS A 189 -12.94 -24.08 -2.05
C LYS A 189 -12.59 -23.97 -0.57
N ILE A 190 -13.57 -23.54 0.21
CA ILE A 190 -13.46 -23.49 1.67
C ILE A 190 -13.15 -24.88 2.25
N GLY A 191 -12.21 -24.94 3.18
CA GLY A 191 -11.78 -26.17 3.81
C GLY A 191 -12.82 -26.78 4.75
N SER A 192 -12.74 -28.10 4.94
CA SER A 192 -13.69 -28.87 5.75
C SER A 192 -13.76 -28.40 7.22
N TYR A 193 -12.69 -27.83 7.76
CA TYR A 193 -12.69 -27.21 9.09
C TYR A 193 -13.79 -26.16 9.22
N PHE A 194 -13.86 -25.23 8.27
CA PHE A 194 -14.81 -24.12 8.30
C PHE A 194 -16.25 -24.59 8.01
N CYS A 195 -16.41 -25.63 7.16
CA CYS A 195 -17.71 -26.22 6.91
C CYS A 195 -18.28 -26.85 8.19
N ARG A 196 -17.47 -27.65 8.90
CA ARG A 196 -17.91 -28.33 10.12
C ARG A 196 -18.19 -27.41 11.29
N HIS A 197 -17.36 -26.37 11.46
CA HIS A 197 -17.38 -25.58 12.69
C HIS A 197 -18.18 -24.28 12.58
N TYR A 198 -18.35 -23.77 11.36
CA TYR A 198 -19.02 -22.48 11.13
C TYR A 198 -20.19 -22.54 10.17
N GLY A 199 -20.42 -23.67 9.49
CA GLY A 199 -21.57 -23.85 8.61
C GLY A 199 -21.40 -23.34 7.19
N PHE A 200 -20.14 -23.12 6.72
CA PHE A 200 -19.90 -22.84 5.32
C PHE A 200 -20.31 -24.00 4.44
N ARG A 201 -20.81 -23.72 3.25
CA ARG A 201 -21.07 -24.75 2.25
C ARG A 201 -19.75 -25.21 1.61
N PRO A 202 -19.59 -26.51 1.30
CA PRO A 202 -18.38 -27.04 0.69
C PRO A 202 -18.06 -26.44 -0.70
N ASP A 203 -19.04 -25.81 -1.36
CA ASP A 203 -18.89 -25.14 -2.65
C ASP A 203 -18.53 -23.64 -2.53
N THR A 204 -18.44 -23.09 -1.31
CA THR A 204 -17.97 -21.73 -1.07
C THR A 204 -16.56 -21.55 -1.63
N ARG A 205 -16.36 -20.58 -2.52
CA ARG A 205 -15.07 -20.31 -3.17
C ARG A 205 -14.19 -19.41 -2.33
N VAL A 206 -12.89 -19.66 -2.34
CA VAL A 206 -11.87 -18.78 -1.74
C VAL A 206 -11.04 -18.19 -2.86
N VAL A 207 -11.01 -16.87 -2.94
CA VAL A 207 -10.16 -16.13 -3.88
C VAL A 207 -8.81 -15.90 -3.23
N ALA A 208 -7.73 -15.95 -3.98
CA ALA A 208 -6.40 -15.62 -3.48
C ALA A 208 -6.43 -14.24 -2.83
N PHE A 209 -6.10 -14.17 -1.54
CA PHE A 209 -6.00 -12.91 -0.81
C PHE A 209 -4.84 -12.10 -1.37
N THR A 210 -5.02 -10.81 -1.46
CA THR A 210 -4.00 -9.87 -1.93
C THR A 210 -3.42 -9.05 -0.76
N GLY A 211 -2.51 -8.13 -1.03
CA GLY A 211 -2.01 -7.17 -0.03
C GLY A 211 -3.08 -6.14 0.35
N ASP A 212 -2.93 -5.54 1.53
CA ASP A 212 -3.85 -4.52 2.03
C ASP A 212 -3.94 -3.28 1.13
N ASN A 213 -2.81 -2.82 0.53
CA ASN A 213 -2.82 -1.68 -0.38
C ASN A 213 -3.51 -2.00 -1.72
N PRO A 214 -3.20 -3.09 -2.46
CA PRO A 214 -3.96 -3.48 -3.64
C PRO A 214 -5.45 -3.70 -3.37
N SER A 215 -5.79 -4.28 -2.22
CA SER A 215 -7.18 -4.45 -1.81
C SER A 215 -7.87 -3.11 -1.56
N SER A 216 -7.21 -2.18 -0.86
CA SER A 216 -7.72 -0.84 -0.60
C SER A 216 -7.91 -0.03 -1.90
N LEU A 217 -7.04 -0.23 -2.90
CA LEU A 217 -7.21 0.39 -4.22
C LEU A 217 -8.58 0.04 -4.83
N VAL A 218 -8.98 -1.25 -4.74
CA VAL A 218 -10.30 -1.71 -5.20
C VAL A 218 -11.41 -1.18 -4.29
N GLY A 219 -11.25 -1.32 -2.98
CA GLY A 219 -12.27 -0.91 -2.01
C GLY A 219 -12.50 0.61 -1.91
N CYS A 220 -11.56 1.41 -2.40
CA CYS A 220 -11.73 2.85 -2.61
C CYS A 220 -12.28 3.20 -4.00
N GLY A 221 -12.42 2.21 -4.89
CA GLY A 221 -12.84 2.42 -6.28
C GLY A 221 -11.82 3.20 -7.11
N ALA A 222 -10.55 2.97 -6.83
CA ALA A 222 -9.44 3.60 -7.54
C ALA A 222 -8.66 2.61 -8.43
N SER A 223 -9.21 1.41 -8.65
CA SER A 223 -8.57 0.36 -9.44
C SER A 223 -8.64 0.58 -10.96
N SER A 224 -9.45 1.52 -11.43
CA SER A 224 -9.49 1.96 -12.82
C SER A 224 -8.60 3.19 -13.06
N GLY A 225 -8.08 3.32 -14.31
CA GLY A 225 -7.23 4.46 -14.66
C GLY A 225 -7.95 5.81 -14.48
N GLY A 226 -7.17 6.84 -14.16
CA GLY A 226 -7.67 8.18 -13.89
C GLY A 226 -8.11 8.41 -12.44
N ASN A 227 -8.12 7.38 -11.59
CA ASN A 227 -8.49 7.47 -10.19
C ASN A 227 -7.28 7.28 -9.26
N ALA A 228 -7.23 8.06 -8.18
CA ALA A 228 -6.20 7.97 -7.15
C ALA A 228 -6.81 8.06 -5.75
N VAL A 229 -6.07 7.62 -4.77
CA VAL A 229 -6.35 7.82 -3.35
C VAL A 229 -5.19 8.59 -2.73
N ILE A 230 -5.49 9.66 -2.00
CA ILE A 230 -4.54 10.35 -1.13
C ILE A 230 -4.99 10.14 0.32
N SER A 231 -4.14 9.50 1.11
CA SER A 231 -4.36 9.35 2.55
C SER A 231 -3.50 10.36 3.29
N LEU A 232 -4.15 11.29 4.00
CA LEU A 232 -3.54 12.39 4.75
C LEU A 232 -3.47 12.01 6.23
N GLY A 233 -2.37 11.37 6.61
CA GLY A 233 -2.14 10.83 7.95
C GLY A 233 -0.83 11.29 8.57
N THR A 234 -0.32 10.54 9.53
CA THR A 234 1.01 10.74 10.15
C THR A 234 2.09 10.91 9.09
N SER A 235 2.15 9.96 8.14
CA SER A 235 2.78 10.11 6.82
C SER A 235 1.67 10.18 5.79
N ASP A 236 1.85 10.94 4.73
CA ASP A 236 0.89 10.97 3.64
C ASP A 236 1.21 9.89 2.62
N THR A 237 0.20 9.35 1.94
CA THR A 237 0.39 8.39 0.85
C THR A 237 -0.46 8.77 -0.35
N LEU A 238 0.07 8.51 -1.54
CA LEU A 238 -0.69 8.55 -2.78
C LEU A 238 -0.58 7.19 -3.46
N PHE A 239 -1.70 6.59 -3.82
CA PHE A 239 -1.72 5.39 -4.64
C PHE A 239 -2.79 5.46 -5.72
N CYS A 240 -2.50 4.89 -6.89
CA CYS A 240 -3.37 4.95 -8.05
C CYS A 240 -3.16 3.75 -8.97
N ALA A 241 -4.18 3.43 -9.77
CA ALA A 241 -4.02 2.54 -10.91
C ALA A 241 -3.19 3.21 -11.99
N ASN A 242 -2.27 2.44 -12.60
CA ASN A 242 -1.46 2.90 -13.73
C ASN A 242 -1.41 1.83 -14.82
N LYS A 243 -1.55 2.28 -16.08
CA LYS A 243 -1.37 1.41 -17.24
C LYS A 243 0.10 1.20 -17.61
N ASN A 244 0.97 2.11 -17.17
CA ASN A 244 2.38 2.13 -17.48
C ASN A 244 3.20 1.48 -16.36
N TYR A 245 4.21 0.68 -16.73
CA TYR A 245 5.26 0.26 -15.82
C TYR A 245 6.34 1.33 -15.82
N ALA A 246 6.38 2.17 -14.81
CA ALA A 246 7.29 3.30 -14.71
C ALA A 246 7.85 3.40 -13.28
N PRO A 247 8.72 2.46 -12.86
CA PRO A 247 9.30 2.48 -11.51
C PRO A 247 10.28 3.65 -11.38
N ILE A 248 10.23 4.31 -10.24
CA ILE A 248 11.14 5.38 -9.83
C ILE A 248 11.61 5.17 -8.39
N GLU A 249 12.77 5.68 -8.05
CA GLU A 249 13.27 5.64 -6.68
C GLU A 249 12.32 6.40 -5.73
N GLY A 250 12.09 5.85 -4.54
CA GLY A 250 11.19 6.42 -3.54
C GLY A 250 9.71 6.11 -3.76
N ALA A 251 9.37 5.33 -4.79
CA ALA A 251 8.01 4.86 -5.04
C ALA A 251 7.99 3.36 -5.36
N HIS A 252 6.78 2.77 -5.35
CA HIS A 252 6.59 1.35 -5.59
C HIS A 252 5.61 1.12 -6.73
N VAL A 253 5.90 0.12 -7.56
CA VAL A 253 4.97 -0.41 -8.56
C VAL A 253 4.60 -1.84 -8.16
N PHE A 254 3.35 -2.04 -7.81
CA PHE A 254 2.76 -3.35 -7.51
C PHE A 254 1.79 -3.77 -8.60
N GLY A 255 1.24 -4.98 -8.49
CA GLY A 255 0.10 -5.38 -9.30
C GLY A 255 -1.18 -4.64 -8.88
N ASN A 256 -2.04 -4.36 -9.84
CA ASN A 256 -3.40 -3.90 -9.59
C ASN A 256 -4.35 -5.09 -9.76
N PRO A 257 -5.22 -5.39 -8.80
CA PRO A 257 -6.20 -6.48 -8.95
C PRO A 257 -7.05 -6.36 -10.22
N ALA A 258 -7.42 -5.15 -10.64
CA ALA A 258 -8.16 -4.91 -11.87
C ALA A 258 -7.33 -5.07 -13.17
N GLY A 259 -6.04 -5.37 -13.04
CA GLY A 259 -5.08 -5.54 -14.14
C GLY A 259 -4.10 -4.38 -14.27
N LYS A 260 -2.98 -4.63 -14.93
CA LYS A 260 -1.85 -3.70 -15.03
C LYS A 260 -1.24 -3.43 -13.65
N TYR A 261 -0.95 -2.17 -13.33
CA TYR A 261 -0.11 -1.78 -12.21
C TYR A 261 -0.84 -0.85 -11.24
N MET A 262 -0.36 -0.83 -10.02
CA MET A 262 -0.66 0.11 -8.97
C MET A 262 0.61 0.83 -8.58
N ASN A 263 0.59 2.15 -8.56
CA ASN A 263 1.67 2.96 -8.00
C ASN A 263 1.34 3.29 -6.54
N LEU A 264 2.34 3.22 -5.67
CA LEU A 264 2.26 3.62 -4.27
C LEU A 264 3.45 4.51 -3.93
N MET A 265 3.17 5.70 -3.42
CA MET A 265 4.14 6.67 -2.95
C MET A 265 3.87 7.01 -1.48
N CYS A 266 4.92 6.99 -0.67
CA CYS A 266 4.85 7.37 0.75
C CYS A 266 5.64 8.66 0.96
N PHE A 267 5.04 9.62 1.65
CA PHE A 267 5.62 10.92 1.97
C PHE A 267 5.74 11.04 3.48
N ARG A 268 6.98 11.06 3.99
CA ARG A 268 7.21 11.12 5.44
C ARG A 268 6.80 12.48 6.01
N ASN A 269 6.94 13.53 5.21
CA ASN A 269 6.54 14.88 5.58
C ASN A 269 5.02 15.07 5.46
N GLY A 270 4.25 14.29 6.21
CA GLY A 270 2.79 14.39 6.36
C GLY A 270 2.39 15.22 7.59
N ALA A 271 1.44 14.73 8.42
CA ALA A 271 0.96 15.43 9.61
C ALA A 271 2.08 15.72 10.61
N LEU A 272 3.06 14.82 10.80
CA LEU A 272 4.19 15.08 11.69
C LEU A 272 4.98 16.34 11.33
N ALA A 273 5.14 16.60 10.04
CA ALA A 273 5.83 17.80 9.59
C ALA A 273 4.94 19.05 9.77
N ARG A 274 3.63 18.92 9.56
CA ARG A 274 2.65 19.97 9.87
C ARG A 274 2.62 20.32 11.35
N GLU A 275 2.62 19.32 12.25
CA GLU A 275 2.69 19.50 13.71
C GLU A 275 3.97 20.23 14.14
N LYS A 276 5.13 19.83 13.59
CA LYS A 276 6.39 20.51 13.87
C LYS A 276 6.36 21.98 13.45
N LEU A 277 5.81 22.27 12.27
CA LEU A 277 5.68 23.64 11.78
C LEU A 277 4.75 24.46 12.67
N ALA A 278 3.58 23.93 13.03
CA ALA A 278 2.64 24.60 13.92
C ALA A 278 3.26 24.92 15.28
N GLY A 279 4.01 23.98 15.88
CA GLY A 279 4.74 24.18 17.12
C GLY A 279 5.79 25.27 17.03
N GLN A 280 6.54 25.37 15.93
CA GLN A 280 7.53 26.44 15.71
C GLN A 280 6.90 27.82 15.53
N LEU A 281 5.70 27.88 14.93
CA LEU A 281 4.97 29.12 14.72
C LEU A 281 4.09 29.51 15.93
N GLY A 282 3.99 28.65 16.94
CA GLY A 282 3.15 28.87 18.12
C GLY A 282 1.65 28.89 17.82
N VAL A 283 1.17 28.10 16.84
CA VAL A 283 -0.20 28.11 16.36
C VAL A 283 -0.88 26.74 16.50
N GLY A 284 -2.20 26.74 16.60
CA GLY A 284 -3.04 25.54 16.66
C GLY A 284 -3.42 24.99 15.26
N TRP A 285 -4.18 23.87 15.25
CA TRP A 285 -4.64 23.23 14.01
C TRP A 285 -5.70 24.04 13.25
N ASP A 286 -6.44 24.92 13.93
CA ASP A 286 -7.43 25.83 13.35
C ASP A 286 -6.85 26.71 12.25
N ILE A 287 -5.59 27.10 12.37
CA ILE A 287 -4.91 27.93 11.36
C ILE A 287 -4.76 27.20 10.02
N PHE A 288 -4.73 25.87 10.01
CA PHE A 288 -4.61 25.10 8.77
C PHE A 288 -5.85 25.21 7.87
N ASP A 289 -7.04 25.30 8.46
CA ASP A 289 -8.28 25.55 7.71
C ASP A 289 -8.32 27.00 7.23
N ASN A 290 -7.92 27.95 8.06
CA ASN A 290 -7.90 29.39 7.76
C ASN A 290 -6.81 29.77 6.74
N ALA A 291 -5.77 28.95 6.60
CA ALA A 291 -4.64 29.24 5.71
C ALA A 291 -5.03 29.40 4.23
N PHE A 292 -6.17 28.89 3.83
CA PHE A 292 -6.68 28.97 2.46
C PHE A 292 -7.90 29.91 2.33
N GLU A 293 -8.41 30.45 3.44
CA GLU A 293 -9.44 31.50 3.41
C GLU A 293 -8.81 32.80 2.90
N ASN A 294 -9.51 33.54 2.10
CA ASN A 294 -9.07 34.84 1.55
C ASN A 294 -7.76 34.76 0.73
N TYR A 295 -7.49 33.63 0.08
CA TYR A 295 -6.30 33.46 -0.74
C TYR A 295 -6.35 34.33 -2.01
N SER A 296 -5.36 35.20 -2.15
CA SER A 296 -5.01 35.85 -3.42
C SER A 296 -3.85 35.11 -4.09
N PRO A 297 -3.86 34.92 -5.43
CA PRO A 297 -2.75 34.30 -6.15
C PRO A 297 -1.49 35.18 -6.22
N ASP A 298 -1.37 36.22 -5.44
CA ASP A 298 -0.17 37.05 -5.34
C ASP A 298 1.01 36.25 -4.75
N GLY A 299 2.24 36.50 -5.17
CA GLY A 299 3.41 35.78 -4.66
C GLY A 299 3.69 34.46 -5.40
N LEU A 300 3.52 34.44 -6.72
CA LEU A 300 3.80 33.26 -7.57
C LEU A 300 5.17 32.61 -7.29
N ASN A 301 6.17 33.41 -6.96
CA ASN A 301 7.55 32.95 -6.74
C ASN A 301 7.82 32.47 -5.30
N ASP A 302 6.90 32.70 -4.39
CA ASP A 302 7.05 32.28 -3.00
C ASP A 302 6.86 30.75 -2.90
N ILE A 303 7.92 30.03 -2.50
CA ILE A 303 7.98 28.58 -2.45
C ILE A 303 8.53 28.14 -1.10
N ILE A 304 7.91 27.14 -0.50
CA ILE A 304 8.46 26.36 0.61
C ILE A 304 8.67 24.92 0.16
N LEU A 305 9.89 24.40 0.32
CA LEU A 305 10.18 22.97 0.18
C LEU A 305 9.92 22.30 1.54
N PRO A 306 8.92 21.40 1.64
CA PRO A 306 8.37 20.97 2.94
C PRO A 306 9.09 19.75 3.53
N PHE A 307 10.43 19.72 3.47
CA PHE A 307 11.23 18.55 3.87
C PHE A 307 11.81 18.71 5.29
N TYR A 308 10.95 18.74 6.27
CA TYR A 308 11.32 18.79 7.69
C TYR A 308 12.05 17.54 8.17
N LEU A 309 11.61 16.40 7.65
CA LEU A 309 12.18 15.10 7.89
C LEU A 309 12.79 14.58 6.60
N ASP A 310 13.67 13.59 6.70
CA ASP A 310 14.12 12.85 5.53
C ASP A 310 12.92 12.38 4.73
N GLU A 311 12.88 12.73 3.43
CA GLU A 311 11.76 12.35 2.57
C GLU A 311 12.05 11.03 1.86
N ILE A 312 10.98 10.27 1.65
CA ILE A 312 11.02 8.97 0.96
C ILE A 312 10.80 9.17 -0.54
N SER A 313 9.85 10.03 -0.90
CA SER A 313 9.41 10.22 -2.28
C SER A 313 9.40 11.71 -2.69
N PRO A 314 10.46 12.18 -3.41
CA PRO A 314 11.72 11.51 -3.71
C PRO A 314 12.59 11.36 -2.48
N LYS A 315 13.65 10.54 -2.56
CA LYS A 315 14.61 10.36 -1.47
C LYS A 315 15.44 11.64 -1.28
N ILE A 316 15.19 12.34 -0.18
CA ILE A 316 15.87 13.59 0.18
C ILE A 316 16.29 13.49 1.64
N LYS A 317 17.58 13.69 1.93
CA LYS A 317 18.03 13.90 3.30
C LYS A 317 17.68 15.33 3.71
N SER A 318 16.96 15.46 4.84
CA SER A 318 16.49 16.75 5.31
C SER A 318 17.61 17.56 5.94
N GLY A 319 17.62 18.85 5.61
CA GLY A 319 18.39 19.90 6.32
C GLY A 319 17.45 20.96 6.94
N GLY A 320 16.17 20.62 7.16
CA GLY A 320 15.12 21.55 7.56
C GLY A 320 14.29 22.04 6.38
N ILE A 321 13.37 22.96 6.65
CA ILE A 321 12.58 23.60 5.60
C ILE A 321 13.49 24.56 4.78
N LYS A 322 13.39 24.49 3.46
CA LYS A 322 13.98 25.47 2.54
C LYS A 322 12.90 26.44 2.08
N VAL A 323 13.09 27.70 2.38
CA VAL A 323 12.14 28.77 2.11
C VAL A 323 12.71 29.69 1.03
N PHE A 324 11.94 29.89 -0.02
CA PHE A 324 12.26 30.79 -1.14
C PHE A 324 11.12 31.79 -1.26
N ILE A 325 11.30 32.95 -0.65
CA ILE A 325 10.31 34.04 -0.59
C ILE A 325 10.96 35.39 -0.79
N GLY A 326 10.20 36.31 -1.32
CA GLY A 326 10.61 37.69 -1.54
C GLY A 326 10.26 38.65 -0.39
N LYS A 327 9.49 38.22 0.62
CA LYS A 327 8.99 39.04 1.73
C LYS A 327 8.91 38.25 3.05
N SER A 328 8.70 38.97 4.15
CA SER A 328 8.34 38.32 5.42
C SER A 328 6.94 37.70 5.33
N LEU A 329 6.79 36.48 5.79
CA LEU A 329 5.54 35.72 5.78
C LEU A 329 4.87 35.73 7.17
N SER A 330 3.55 35.86 7.19
CA SER A 330 2.75 35.52 8.36
C SER A 330 2.74 34.01 8.61
N ALA A 331 2.31 33.59 9.80
CA ALA A 331 2.14 32.17 10.13
C ALA A 331 1.18 31.49 9.16
N THR A 332 0.08 32.14 8.81
CA THR A 332 -0.95 31.64 7.88
C THR A 332 -0.36 31.43 6.47
N GLU A 333 0.38 32.40 5.95
CA GLU A 333 1.06 32.29 4.63
C GLU A 333 2.10 31.17 4.64
N THR A 334 2.87 31.05 5.73
CA THR A 334 3.88 29.99 5.89
C THR A 334 3.23 28.60 5.84
N ILE A 335 2.15 28.38 6.59
CA ILE A 335 1.42 27.11 6.61
C ILE A 335 0.84 26.79 5.24
N ARG A 336 0.24 27.79 4.56
CA ARG A 336 -0.31 27.61 3.22
C ARG A 336 0.78 27.17 2.23
N LEU A 337 1.88 27.88 2.14
CA LEU A 337 2.98 27.55 1.23
C LEU A 337 3.62 26.19 1.55
N PHE A 338 3.65 25.82 2.83
CA PHE A 338 4.13 24.52 3.26
C PHE A 338 3.21 23.39 2.75
N ILE A 339 1.89 23.53 2.93
CA ILE A 339 0.90 22.56 2.43
C ILE A 339 0.93 22.50 0.89
N GLU A 340 0.99 23.65 0.22
CA GLU A 340 1.14 23.69 -1.24
C GLU A 340 2.37 22.89 -1.69
N GLY A 341 3.51 23.08 -1.01
CA GLY A 341 4.74 22.35 -1.27
C GLY A 341 4.59 20.84 -1.10
N GLN A 342 3.86 20.37 -0.06
CA GLN A 342 3.57 18.95 0.12
C GLN A 342 2.75 18.41 -1.05
N ILE A 343 1.70 19.12 -1.47
CA ILE A 343 0.81 18.70 -2.56
C ILE A 343 1.55 18.76 -3.92
N PHE A 344 2.39 19.77 -4.15
CA PHE A 344 3.24 19.85 -5.36
C PHE A 344 4.20 18.67 -5.44
N ASN A 345 4.82 18.29 -4.31
CA ASN A 345 5.70 17.14 -4.28
C ASN A 345 4.95 15.84 -4.66
N MET A 346 3.74 15.63 -4.13
CA MET A 346 2.90 14.47 -4.48
C MET A 346 2.57 14.45 -5.97
N LYS A 347 2.16 15.58 -6.54
CA LYS A 347 1.82 15.69 -7.97
C LYS A 347 3.01 15.38 -8.86
N LEU A 348 4.16 15.98 -8.59
CA LEU A 348 5.38 15.76 -9.38
C LEU A 348 5.85 14.30 -9.34
N GLN A 349 5.71 13.63 -8.17
CA GLN A 349 6.05 12.20 -8.08
C GLN A 349 5.07 11.34 -8.90
N ALA A 350 3.78 11.65 -8.86
CA ALA A 350 2.79 10.95 -9.68
C ALA A 350 3.06 11.12 -11.19
N GLU A 351 3.41 12.33 -11.61
CA GLU A 351 3.79 12.64 -13.01
C GLU A 351 5.06 11.89 -13.43
N SER A 352 6.06 11.80 -12.55
CA SER A 352 7.30 11.02 -12.80
C SER A 352 7.01 9.53 -13.03
N MET A 353 5.99 8.98 -12.39
CA MET A 353 5.50 7.62 -12.64
C MET A 353 4.54 7.51 -13.83
N LYS A 354 4.35 8.57 -14.61
CA LYS A 354 3.39 8.62 -15.74
C LYS A 354 1.96 8.27 -15.34
N ALA A 355 1.56 8.62 -14.12
CA ALA A 355 0.21 8.41 -13.63
C ALA A 355 -0.74 9.51 -14.13
N GLU A 356 -1.85 9.11 -14.76
CA GLU A 356 -2.93 10.02 -15.16
C GLU A 356 -3.94 10.06 -14.00
N ILE A 357 -4.19 11.24 -13.41
CA ILE A 357 -5.07 11.40 -12.25
C ILE A 357 -6.08 12.52 -12.53
N GLY A 358 -7.36 12.16 -12.57
CA GLY A 358 -8.48 13.09 -12.79
C GLY A 358 -9.49 13.10 -11.63
N ASN A 359 -9.59 11.98 -10.89
CA ASN A 359 -10.44 11.86 -9.72
C ASN A 359 -9.60 11.39 -8.52
N ILE A 360 -9.76 12.03 -7.40
CA ILE A 360 -8.98 11.74 -6.20
C ILE A 360 -9.93 11.51 -5.04
N LEU A 361 -9.80 10.36 -4.41
CA LEU A 361 -10.39 10.09 -3.12
C LEU A 361 -9.42 10.51 -2.03
N ILE A 362 -9.84 11.38 -1.12
CA ILE A 362 -9.05 11.73 0.06
C ILE A 362 -9.57 11.01 1.30
N THR A 363 -8.62 10.57 2.13
CA THR A 363 -8.89 9.90 3.42
C THR A 363 -7.92 10.40 4.49
N GLY A 364 -8.09 9.94 5.74
CA GLY A 364 -7.24 10.36 6.85
C GLY A 364 -7.75 11.59 7.57
N GLY A 365 -7.02 12.05 8.59
CA GLY A 365 -7.46 13.13 9.47
C GLY A 365 -7.73 14.46 8.76
N ALA A 366 -6.80 14.88 7.89
CA ALA A 366 -6.88 16.13 7.15
C ALA A 366 -7.90 16.11 5.98
N SER A 367 -8.49 14.95 5.66
CA SER A 367 -9.57 14.87 4.65
C SER A 367 -10.86 15.60 5.06
N LYS A 368 -10.98 16.02 6.31
CA LYS A 368 -12.10 16.80 6.83
C LYS A 368 -12.01 18.27 6.46
N SER A 369 -10.81 18.77 6.10
CA SER A 369 -10.61 20.16 5.70
C SER A 369 -11.06 20.39 4.27
N GLY A 370 -12.09 21.22 4.09
CA GLY A 370 -12.55 21.65 2.76
C GLY A 370 -11.49 22.45 1.99
N ALA A 371 -10.71 23.25 2.71
CA ALA A 371 -9.63 24.06 2.18
C ALA A 371 -8.50 23.16 1.60
N MET A 372 -8.10 22.13 2.32
CA MET A 372 -7.14 21.14 1.85
C MET A 372 -7.67 20.41 0.60
N ALA A 373 -8.93 19.98 0.61
CA ALA A 373 -9.56 19.33 -0.53
C ALA A 373 -9.56 20.23 -1.77
N GLN A 374 -9.88 21.53 -1.61
CA GLN A 374 -9.87 22.50 -2.71
C GLN A 374 -8.45 22.74 -3.25
N CYS A 375 -7.44 22.84 -2.38
CA CYS A 375 -6.06 22.98 -2.78
C CYS A 375 -5.59 21.77 -3.62
N ILE A 376 -5.84 20.55 -3.14
CA ILE A 376 -5.53 19.32 -3.90
C ILE A 376 -6.25 19.32 -5.25
N SER A 377 -7.55 19.71 -5.28
CA SER A 377 -8.31 19.79 -6.51
C SER A 377 -7.68 20.73 -7.54
N ASN A 378 -7.30 21.91 -7.11
CA ASN A 378 -6.70 22.94 -7.98
C ASN A 378 -5.31 22.51 -8.47
N VAL A 379 -4.47 21.96 -7.60
CA VAL A 379 -3.10 21.51 -7.94
C VAL A 379 -3.13 20.33 -8.91
N PHE A 380 -3.95 19.32 -8.66
CA PHE A 380 -4.07 18.16 -9.54
C PHE A 380 -4.94 18.42 -10.76
N ASN A 381 -5.71 19.50 -10.79
CA ASN A 381 -6.76 19.78 -11.76
C ASN A 381 -7.76 18.61 -11.84
N GLY A 382 -8.16 18.08 -10.68
CA GLY A 382 -8.98 16.89 -10.55
C GLY A 382 -10.12 17.05 -9.54
N LYS A 383 -11.16 16.23 -9.67
CA LYS A 383 -12.30 16.19 -8.74
C LYS A 383 -11.93 15.46 -7.45
N ILE A 384 -12.32 15.99 -6.32
CA ILE A 384 -12.03 15.40 -5.01
C ILE A 384 -13.30 14.80 -4.41
N TYR A 385 -13.15 13.56 -3.94
CA TYR A 385 -14.20 12.79 -3.29
C TYR A 385 -13.77 12.34 -1.90
N ILE A 386 -14.75 12.10 -1.02
CA ILE A 386 -14.61 11.37 0.24
C ILE A 386 -15.52 10.15 0.25
N LEU A 387 -15.12 9.10 0.96
CA LEU A 387 -15.95 7.91 1.21
C LEU A 387 -16.50 7.94 2.63
N LYS A 388 -17.75 7.56 2.78
CA LYS A 388 -18.40 7.48 4.10
C LYS A 388 -17.77 6.43 5.02
N ASN A 389 -17.23 5.34 4.48
CA ASN A 389 -16.66 4.20 5.22
C ASN A 389 -15.24 3.84 4.75
N ALA A 390 -14.37 4.84 4.55
CA ALA A 390 -13.00 4.63 4.03
C ALA A 390 -12.12 3.72 4.92
N SER A 391 -12.38 3.66 6.23
CA SER A 391 -11.63 2.84 7.19
C SER A 391 -11.68 1.33 6.92
N ASN A 392 -12.69 0.86 6.19
CA ASN A 392 -12.89 -0.55 5.87
C ASN A 392 -12.53 -0.90 4.41
N SER A 393 -11.84 -0.01 3.70
CA SER A 393 -11.56 -0.16 2.27
C SER A 393 -10.85 -1.45 1.92
N SER A 394 -9.88 -1.89 2.72
CA SER A 394 -9.16 -3.14 2.47
C SER A 394 -10.08 -4.38 2.55
N ALA A 395 -10.92 -4.47 3.57
CA ALA A 395 -11.87 -5.58 3.71
C ALA A 395 -12.96 -5.55 2.61
N LEU A 396 -13.46 -4.36 2.30
CA LEU A 396 -14.44 -4.15 1.22
C LEU A 396 -13.83 -4.52 -0.14
N GLY A 397 -12.59 -4.12 -0.40
CA GLY A 397 -11.86 -4.47 -1.62
C GLY A 397 -11.73 -5.98 -1.79
N GLY A 398 -11.37 -6.71 -0.72
CA GLY A 398 -11.34 -8.18 -0.73
C GLY A 398 -12.69 -8.80 -1.08
N ALA A 399 -13.78 -8.29 -0.53
CA ALA A 399 -15.14 -8.74 -0.86
C ALA A 399 -15.52 -8.43 -2.32
N MET A 400 -15.18 -7.24 -2.83
CA MET A 400 -15.42 -6.85 -4.23
C MET A 400 -14.61 -7.72 -5.20
N ILE A 401 -13.35 -8.03 -4.87
CA ILE A 401 -12.49 -8.96 -5.61
C ILE A 401 -13.15 -10.35 -5.67
N ALA A 402 -13.67 -10.84 -4.56
CA ALA A 402 -14.36 -12.13 -4.52
C ALA A 402 -15.65 -12.12 -5.36
N ALA A 403 -16.46 -11.08 -5.26
CA ALA A 403 -17.68 -10.91 -6.06
C ALA A 403 -17.36 -10.84 -7.56
N ARG A 404 -16.29 -10.18 -7.95
CA ARG A 404 -15.83 -10.12 -9.34
C ARG A 404 -15.33 -11.48 -9.84
N ALA A 405 -14.45 -12.12 -9.07
CA ALA A 405 -13.79 -13.37 -9.46
C ALA A 405 -14.77 -14.55 -9.55
N CYS A 406 -15.74 -14.64 -8.63
CA CYS A 406 -16.64 -15.76 -8.50
C CYS A 406 -18.03 -15.51 -9.10
N GLY A 407 -18.51 -14.27 -9.06
CA GLY A 407 -19.84 -13.86 -9.54
C GLY A 407 -19.83 -13.18 -10.90
N GLY A 408 -18.65 -12.85 -11.45
CA GLY A 408 -18.53 -12.16 -12.72
C GLY A 408 -18.98 -10.69 -12.70
N ILE A 409 -19.36 -10.15 -11.54
CA ILE A 409 -19.90 -8.79 -11.41
C ILE A 409 -18.79 -7.78 -11.72
N PRO A 410 -18.97 -6.85 -12.68
CA PRO A 410 -17.96 -5.84 -12.98
C PRO A 410 -17.61 -4.98 -11.78
N LEU A 411 -16.31 -4.64 -11.57
CA LEU A 411 -15.89 -3.78 -10.44
C LEU A 411 -16.60 -2.43 -10.45
N ALA A 412 -16.79 -1.83 -11.61
CA ALA A 412 -17.52 -0.55 -11.74
C ALA A 412 -18.97 -0.65 -11.21
N GLU A 413 -19.64 -1.79 -11.41
CA GLU A 413 -20.97 -2.02 -10.86
C GLU A 413 -20.94 -2.17 -9.33
N LEU A 414 -19.96 -2.92 -8.81
CA LEU A 414 -19.75 -3.06 -7.37
C LEU A 414 -19.42 -1.71 -6.71
N GLU A 415 -18.58 -0.90 -7.35
CA GLU A 415 -18.27 0.46 -6.91
C GLU A 415 -19.54 1.32 -6.80
N ASN A 416 -20.37 1.31 -7.83
CA ASN A 416 -21.62 2.09 -7.85
C ASN A 416 -22.62 1.63 -6.77
N ARG A 417 -22.66 0.32 -6.49
CA ARG A 417 -23.57 -0.25 -5.48
C ARG A 417 -23.09 -0.06 -4.03
N LEU A 418 -21.77 -0.14 -3.81
CA LEU A 418 -21.22 -0.27 -2.46
C LEU A 418 -20.51 0.99 -1.96
N LEU A 419 -20.00 1.85 -2.87
CA LEU A 419 -19.22 3.01 -2.46
C LEU A 419 -20.10 4.28 -2.44
N GLN A 420 -20.26 4.83 -1.24
CA GLN A 420 -20.94 6.11 -1.06
C GLN A 420 -19.93 7.25 -1.16
N ARG A 421 -19.67 7.70 -2.40
CA ARG A 421 -18.77 8.81 -2.70
C ARG A 421 -19.50 10.14 -2.61
N LYS A 422 -18.92 11.12 -1.90
CA LYS A 422 -19.38 12.49 -1.86
C LYS A 422 -18.34 13.37 -2.56
N LEU A 423 -18.75 14.11 -3.59
CA LEU A 423 -17.93 15.14 -4.23
C LEU A 423 -17.78 16.31 -3.23
N VAL A 424 -16.54 16.72 -2.95
CA VAL A 424 -16.24 17.77 -1.97
C VAL A 424 -15.49 18.97 -2.56
N ALA A 425 -14.79 18.79 -3.70
CA ALA A 425 -14.16 19.89 -4.42
C ALA A 425 -14.06 19.60 -5.91
N VAL A 426 -14.11 20.66 -6.70
CA VAL A 426 -13.85 20.68 -8.15
C VAL A 426 -12.80 21.75 -8.44
N PRO A 427 -11.96 21.58 -9.48
CA PRO A 427 -10.91 22.54 -9.77
C PRO A 427 -11.52 23.89 -10.20
N ASN A 428 -11.01 24.97 -9.61
CA ASN A 428 -11.23 26.31 -10.11
C ASN A 428 -10.24 26.58 -11.25
N LYS A 429 -10.75 26.98 -12.42
CA LYS A 429 -9.92 27.14 -13.63
C LYS A 429 -8.77 28.13 -13.45
N ASN A 430 -9.01 29.27 -12.80
CA ASN A 430 -8.00 30.32 -12.59
C ASN A 430 -6.93 29.82 -11.59
N ALA A 431 -7.36 29.24 -10.47
CA ALA A 431 -6.46 28.67 -9.46
C ALA A 431 -5.63 27.50 -10.04
N ALA A 432 -6.23 26.63 -10.84
CA ALA A 432 -5.52 25.53 -11.49
C ALA A 432 -4.47 26.05 -12.50
N ALA A 433 -4.76 27.10 -13.25
CA ALA A 433 -3.80 27.76 -14.13
C ALA A 433 -2.64 28.38 -13.34
N PHE A 434 -2.93 29.09 -12.24
CA PHE A 434 -1.93 29.63 -11.33
C PHE A 434 -1.02 28.54 -10.76
N TYR A 435 -1.58 27.46 -10.21
CA TYR A 435 -0.78 26.37 -9.64
C TYR A 435 0.05 25.61 -10.69
N ARG A 436 -0.41 25.56 -11.94
CA ARG A 436 0.35 24.97 -13.05
C ARG A 436 1.67 25.71 -13.30
N GLU A 437 1.68 27.04 -13.16
CA GLU A 437 2.92 27.82 -13.28
C GLU A 437 3.76 27.73 -12.01
N LYS A 438 3.13 27.81 -10.84
CA LYS A 438 3.83 27.75 -9.56
C LYS A 438 4.56 26.43 -9.34
N ILE A 439 3.98 25.31 -9.76
CA ILE A 439 4.59 23.97 -9.62
C ILE A 439 5.89 23.85 -10.46
N LYS A 440 6.02 24.58 -11.58
CA LYS A 440 7.25 24.60 -12.37
C LYS A 440 8.39 25.21 -11.56
N ILE A 441 8.11 26.30 -10.86
CA ILE A 441 9.09 26.98 -9.98
C ILE A 441 9.47 26.05 -8.82
N PHE A 442 8.48 25.41 -8.19
CA PHE A 442 8.72 24.43 -7.15
C PHE A 442 9.58 23.25 -7.64
N ALA A 443 9.29 22.71 -8.83
CA ALA A 443 10.05 21.62 -9.43
C ALA A 443 11.53 21.99 -9.64
N GLN A 444 11.81 23.21 -10.14
CA GLN A 444 13.17 23.70 -10.31
C GLN A 444 13.90 23.83 -8.97
N LYS A 445 13.25 24.42 -7.96
CA LYS A 445 13.84 24.56 -6.61
C LYS A 445 14.10 23.20 -5.95
N ARG A 446 13.16 22.24 -6.09
CA ARG A 446 13.32 20.88 -5.60
C ARG A 446 14.47 20.16 -6.29
N GLN A 447 14.59 20.28 -7.62
CA GLN A 447 15.67 19.65 -8.38
C GLN A 447 17.04 20.19 -7.95
N ASN A 448 17.16 21.51 -7.76
CA ASN A 448 18.38 22.13 -7.27
C ASN A 448 18.77 21.60 -5.88
N LEU A 449 17.78 21.40 -4.99
CA LEU A 449 18.01 20.79 -3.68
C LEU A 449 18.52 19.35 -3.82
N ILE A 450 17.88 18.53 -4.65
CA ILE A 450 18.30 17.13 -4.88
C ILE A 450 19.73 17.09 -5.39
N SER A 451 20.07 17.87 -6.42
CA SER A 451 21.42 17.93 -6.99
C SER A 451 22.48 18.47 -6.03
N SER A 452 22.12 19.17 -4.98
CA SER A 452 23.06 19.66 -3.95
C SER A 452 23.36 18.64 -2.85
N ILE A 453 22.61 17.53 -2.80
CA ILE A 453 22.71 16.49 -1.77
C ILE A 453 23.32 15.20 -2.33
N THR A 454 23.21 15.01 -3.66
CA THR A 454 23.90 13.93 -4.39
C THR A 454 25.34 14.31 -4.70
#